data_792fd1e78cf2b820da07b3ae92c72031
#
_entry.id   792fd1e78cf2b820da07b3ae92c72031
#
_cell.length_a   1.000
_cell.length_b   1.000
_cell.length_c   1.000
_cell.angle_alpha   90.00
_cell.angle_beta   90.00
_cell.angle_gamma   90.00
#
_symmetry.space_group_name_H-M   'P 1'
#
loop_
_entity.id
_entity.type
_entity.pdbx_description
1 polymer ?
#
loop_
_entity_poly.entity_id
_entity_poly.type
_entity_poly.pdbx_seq_one_letter_code
_entity_poly.pdbx_strand_id
1 'polypeptide(L)'
;LMVLNNYWFLLCRTLMNERIWWIILPILAYGSIAAGMFIPDNSPLFDWSVDLGEGFILGHLLTFTGVFAAIVVLWFINRGLMIKLIYNEINKVEDTKVKHVSEYKFLDRYGEIGEYMRLELKMLLRNKVCKTALRTVFLVVIAFTCILSFTEAYDGQGMKSFIMVYNFVIFGILFLSSLMSYEGNYIDGLMSRKESIYTLLRAKYILYSIAILIPLFLMIPAMVTGKLAVLSCISWAVFVAGCVYFCLFQLAVYNLSLIHISEPTRQAEI
;
A
#
# COMPACT_ATOMS: atom_id res chain seq x y z
N LEU A 1 9.79 22.81 3.27
CA LEU A 1 10.12 21.40 3.47
C LEU A 1 8.99 20.45 3.05
N MET A 2 7.72 20.68 3.42
CA MET A 2 6.59 19.84 3.00
C MET A 2 6.48 19.71 1.46
N VAL A 3 6.61 20.82 0.74
CA VAL A 3 6.56 20.83 -0.73
C VAL A 3 7.72 20.01 -1.32
N LEU A 4 8.92 20.17 -0.78
CA LEU A 4 10.10 19.37 -1.18
C LEU A 4 9.84 17.88 -0.98
N ASN A 5 9.33 17.48 0.18
CA ASN A 5 9.01 16.09 0.49
C ASN A 5 7.93 15.54 -0.44
N ASN A 6 6.92 16.32 -0.80
CA ASN A 6 5.90 15.89 -1.76
C ASN A 6 6.46 15.63 -3.15
N TYR A 7 7.34 16.50 -3.67
CA TYR A 7 8.00 16.26 -4.97
C TYR A 7 8.97 15.08 -4.91
N TRP A 8 9.67 14.89 -3.79
CA TRP A 8 10.50 13.72 -3.56
C TRP A 8 9.67 12.43 -3.54
N PHE A 9 8.57 12.42 -2.79
CA PHE A 9 7.65 11.29 -2.76
C PHE A 9 7.07 10.96 -4.14
N LEU A 10 6.69 11.99 -4.90
CA LEU A 10 6.20 11.84 -6.27
C LEU A 10 7.25 11.19 -7.16
N LEU A 11 8.50 11.63 -7.07
CA LEU A 11 9.63 11.06 -7.81
C LEU A 11 9.80 9.57 -7.48
N CYS A 12 9.91 9.25 -6.20
CA CYS A 12 10.07 7.87 -5.74
C CYS A 12 8.90 6.98 -6.21
N ARG A 13 7.67 7.44 -6.05
CA ARG A 13 6.47 6.72 -6.49
C ARG A 13 6.47 6.47 -8.00
N THR A 14 6.85 7.46 -8.79
CA THR A 14 6.90 7.37 -10.25
C THR A 14 7.94 6.36 -10.71
N LEU A 15 9.14 6.41 -10.14
CA LEU A 15 10.23 5.46 -10.43
C LEU A 15 9.90 4.02 -9.98
N MET A 16 9.35 3.86 -8.78
CA MET A 16 8.96 2.55 -8.25
C MET A 16 7.85 1.89 -9.09
N ASN A 17 7.00 2.68 -9.73
CA ASN A 17 5.97 2.15 -10.62
C ASN A 17 6.57 1.58 -11.92
N GLU A 18 7.69 2.11 -12.39
CA GLU A 18 8.42 1.55 -13.54
C GLU A 18 9.15 0.25 -13.18
N ARG A 19 10.01 0.30 -12.15
CA ARG A 19 10.82 -0.84 -11.70
C ARG A 19 10.92 -0.88 -10.19
N ILE A 20 10.68 -2.03 -9.61
CA ILE A 20 10.73 -2.24 -8.15
C ILE A 20 12.11 -1.93 -7.53
N TRP A 21 13.19 -2.05 -8.30
CA TRP A 21 14.55 -1.75 -7.84
C TRP A 21 14.74 -0.31 -7.38
N TRP A 22 13.90 0.63 -7.85
CA TRP A 22 13.94 2.01 -7.41
C TRP A 22 13.50 2.23 -5.95
N ILE A 23 13.04 1.18 -5.27
CA ILE A 23 12.78 1.21 -3.82
C ILE A 23 14.06 1.47 -3.02
N ILE A 24 15.24 1.19 -3.59
CA ILE A 24 16.54 1.48 -2.98
C ILE A 24 16.69 2.99 -2.74
N LEU A 25 16.17 3.83 -3.62
CA LEU A 25 16.32 5.28 -3.55
C LEU A 25 15.70 5.88 -2.26
N PRO A 26 14.42 5.66 -1.94
CA PRO A 26 13.87 6.14 -0.66
C PRO A 26 14.51 5.45 0.55
N ILE A 27 14.89 4.17 0.46
CA ILE A 27 15.58 3.48 1.56
C ILE A 27 16.92 4.14 1.86
N LEU A 28 17.71 4.47 0.85
CA LEU A 28 18.98 5.17 1.02
C LEU A 28 18.78 6.58 1.58
N ALA A 29 17.82 7.35 1.06
CA ALA A 29 17.56 8.70 1.51
C ALA A 29 17.09 8.77 2.96
N TYR A 30 16.06 8.00 3.31
CA TYR A 30 15.56 7.98 4.69
C TYR A 30 16.48 7.22 5.63
N GLY A 31 17.18 6.20 5.12
CA GLY A 31 18.21 5.48 5.87
C GLY A 31 19.42 6.37 6.23
N SER A 32 19.85 7.26 5.32
CA SER A 32 20.91 8.23 5.62
C SER A 32 20.47 9.27 6.67
N ILE A 33 19.22 9.71 6.62
CA ILE A 33 18.66 10.60 7.66
C ILE A 33 18.62 9.89 9.02
N ALA A 34 18.17 8.62 9.05
CA ALA A 34 18.16 7.82 10.28
C ALA A 34 19.58 7.54 10.80
N ALA A 35 20.52 7.25 9.90
CA ALA A 35 21.93 7.08 10.27
C ALA A 35 22.55 8.37 10.84
N GLY A 36 22.04 9.53 10.43
CA GLY A 36 22.42 10.83 10.98
C GLY A 36 22.23 10.92 12.50
N MET A 37 21.26 10.17 13.07
CA MET A 37 21.05 10.12 14.53
C MET A 37 22.20 9.43 15.29
N PHE A 38 23.04 8.68 14.60
CA PHE A 38 24.19 7.97 15.18
C PHE A 38 25.52 8.68 14.92
N ILE A 39 25.50 9.88 14.29
CA ILE A 39 26.69 10.67 14.03
C ILE A 39 27.14 11.30 15.36
N PRO A 40 28.43 11.15 15.73
CA PRO A 40 28.97 11.79 16.92
C PRO A 40 28.87 13.33 16.84
N ASP A 41 28.53 13.97 17.98
CA ASP A 41 28.37 15.42 18.08
C ASP A 41 29.61 16.23 17.68
N ASN A 42 30.77 15.60 17.68
CA ASN A 42 32.06 16.24 17.31
C ASN A 42 32.42 16.06 15.83
N SER A 43 31.48 15.66 14.97
CA SER A 43 31.76 15.43 13.55
C SER A 43 31.40 16.65 12.71
N PRO A 44 32.18 16.98 11.65
CA PRO A 44 31.85 18.08 10.73
C PRO A 44 30.48 17.92 10.05
N LEU A 45 29.99 16.68 9.94
CA LEU A 45 28.66 16.40 9.37
C LEU A 45 27.54 16.80 10.34
N PHE A 46 27.79 16.65 11.65
CA PHE A 46 26.84 17.11 12.67
C PHE A 46 26.73 18.63 12.65
N ASP A 47 27.87 19.34 12.68
CA ASP A 47 27.91 20.81 12.61
C ASP A 47 27.18 21.33 11.38
N TRP A 48 27.43 20.74 10.21
CA TRP A 48 26.74 21.09 8.96
C TRP A 48 25.22 20.87 9.04
N SER A 49 24.76 19.81 9.69
CA SER A 49 23.32 19.53 9.85
C SER A 49 22.65 20.51 10.80
N VAL A 50 23.35 20.93 11.85
CA VAL A 50 22.90 21.97 12.80
C VAL A 50 22.84 23.32 12.10
N ASP A 51 23.87 23.73 11.37
CA ASP A 51 23.91 24.98 10.61
C ASP A 51 22.75 25.09 9.60
N LEU A 52 22.43 23.99 8.92
CA LEU A 52 21.27 23.96 8.04
C LEU A 52 19.96 24.14 8.82
N GLY A 53 19.81 23.49 9.96
CA GLY A 53 18.62 23.61 10.81
C GLY A 53 18.46 25.01 11.36
N GLU A 54 19.52 25.60 11.92
CA GLU A 54 19.55 26.97 12.40
C GLU A 54 19.29 27.98 11.28
N GLY A 55 19.85 27.75 10.10
CA GLY A 55 19.62 28.60 8.93
C GLY A 55 18.13 28.67 8.53
N PHE A 56 17.37 27.59 8.77
CA PHE A 56 15.92 27.62 8.58
C PHE A 56 15.21 28.42 9.68
N ILE A 57 15.62 28.28 10.93
CA ILE A 57 15.00 28.96 12.07
C ILE A 57 15.29 30.47 12.02
N LEU A 58 16.53 30.83 11.70
CA LEU A 58 17.00 32.22 11.62
C LEU A 58 16.64 32.93 10.31
N GLY A 59 16.09 32.22 9.35
CA GLY A 59 15.65 32.81 8.07
C GLY A 59 16.79 33.16 7.12
N HIS A 60 17.88 32.41 7.13
CA HIS A 60 19.03 32.67 6.25
C HIS A 60 18.62 32.52 4.78
N LEU A 61 18.85 33.56 3.99
CA LEU A 61 18.48 33.62 2.56
C LEU A 61 19.08 32.45 1.76
N LEU A 62 20.29 32.04 2.09
CA LEU A 62 21.02 30.97 1.40
C LEU A 62 20.34 29.60 1.59
N THR A 63 19.82 29.32 2.78
CA THR A 63 19.11 28.08 3.10
C THR A 63 17.78 28.01 2.33
N PHE A 64 17.03 29.12 2.31
CA PHE A 64 15.78 29.20 1.58
C PHE A 64 15.96 29.10 0.07
N THR A 65 16.97 29.78 -0.50
CA THR A 65 17.28 29.68 -1.93
C THR A 65 17.74 28.28 -2.33
N GLY A 66 18.49 27.59 -1.48
CA GLY A 66 18.91 26.20 -1.70
C GLY A 66 17.70 25.24 -1.76
N VAL A 67 16.77 25.35 -0.81
CA VAL A 67 15.56 24.52 -0.83
C VAL A 67 14.64 24.86 -2.01
N PHE A 68 14.52 26.14 -2.35
CA PHE A 68 13.74 26.55 -3.51
C PHE A 68 14.34 25.97 -4.81
N ALA A 69 15.66 26.07 -4.97
CA ALA A 69 16.38 25.47 -6.10
C ALA A 69 16.15 23.94 -6.17
N ALA A 70 16.23 23.24 -5.04
CA ALA A 70 15.94 21.81 -4.98
C ALA A 70 14.50 21.47 -5.41
N ILE A 71 13.52 22.26 -4.99
CA ILE A 71 12.11 22.11 -5.43
C ILE A 71 11.98 22.27 -6.93
N VAL A 72 12.61 23.31 -7.51
CA VAL A 72 12.58 23.57 -8.95
C VAL A 72 13.22 22.41 -9.74
N VAL A 73 14.38 21.93 -9.28
CA VAL A 73 15.06 20.79 -9.91
C VAL A 73 14.18 19.54 -9.86
N LEU A 74 13.61 19.21 -8.70
CA LEU A 74 12.69 18.07 -8.57
C LEU A 74 11.45 18.22 -9.43
N TRP A 75 10.92 19.43 -9.57
CA TRP A 75 9.79 19.70 -10.45
C TRP A 75 10.12 19.39 -11.92
N PHE A 76 11.26 19.85 -12.41
CA PHE A 76 11.71 19.57 -13.79
C PHE A 76 11.94 18.08 -14.02
N ILE A 77 12.56 17.38 -13.07
CA ILE A 77 12.80 15.93 -13.15
C ILE A 77 11.47 15.18 -13.20
N ASN A 78 10.56 15.48 -12.28
CA ASN A 78 9.24 14.83 -12.23
C ASN A 78 8.44 15.09 -13.52
N ARG A 79 8.44 16.32 -14.03
CA ARG A 79 7.78 16.67 -15.30
C ARG A 79 8.35 15.85 -16.46
N GLY A 80 9.67 15.78 -16.59
CA GLY A 80 10.32 15.02 -17.66
C GLY A 80 10.01 13.52 -17.59
N LEU A 81 10.06 12.94 -16.39
CA LEU A 81 9.72 11.53 -16.16
C LEU A 81 8.24 11.26 -16.45
N MET A 82 7.33 12.09 -15.99
CA MET A 82 5.88 11.94 -16.24
C MET A 82 5.57 11.97 -17.74
N ILE A 83 6.12 12.93 -18.47
CA ILE A 83 5.94 13.03 -19.91
C ILE A 83 6.44 11.75 -20.60
N LYS A 84 7.66 11.31 -20.26
CA LYS A 84 8.24 10.10 -20.83
C LYS A 84 7.39 8.86 -20.54
N LEU A 85 6.85 8.74 -19.33
CA LEU A 85 6.00 7.61 -18.94
C LEU A 85 4.67 7.61 -19.69
N ILE A 86 4.03 8.78 -19.84
CA ILE A 86 2.79 8.91 -20.60
C ILE A 86 3.01 8.48 -22.05
N TYR A 87 4.06 8.99 -22.72
CA TYR A 87 4.38 8.57 -24.08
C TYR A 87 4.69 7.08 -24.20
N ASN A 88 5.40 6.52 -23.23
CA ASN A 88 5.69 5.08 -23.21
C ASN A 88 4.42 4.24 -23.02
N GLU A 89 3.47 4.69 -22.19
CA GLU A 89 2.20 3.95 -22.01
C GLU A 89 1.29 4.09 -23.25
N ILE A 90 1.24 5.23 -23.90
CA ILE A 90 0.46 5.43 -25.15
C ILE A 90 1.03 4.57 -26.29
N ASN A 91 2.35 4.46 -26.39
CA ASN A 91 3.02 3.70 -27.45
C ASN A 91 3.14 2.18 -27.15
N LYS A 92 2.79 1.74 -25.95
CA LYS A 92 2.68 0.31 -25.67
C LYS A 92 1.46 -0.25 -26.39
N VAL A 93 1.69 -0.80 -27.57
CA VAL A 93 0.77 -1.78 -28.12
C VAL A 93 0.69 -2.91 -27.10
N GLU A 94 -0.46 -3.07 -26.47
CA GLU A 94 -0.71 -4.19 -25.58
C GLU A 94 -0.62 -5.47 -26.38
N ASP A 95 0.57 -6.07 -26.41
CA ASP A 95 0.70 -7.48 -26.73
C ASP A 95 -0.10 -8.22 -25.65
N THR A 96 -1.35 -8.48 -25.94
CA THR A 96 -2.23 -9.34 -25.15
C THR A 96 -1.70 -10.78 -25.26
N LYS A 97 -0.51 -11.02 -24.71
CA LYS A 97 -0.09 -12.38 -24.40
C LYS A 97 -1.05 -12.90 -23.36
N VAL A 98 -2.01 -13.69 -23.82
CA VAL A 98 -2.91 -14.46 -22.96
C VAL A 98 -2.02 -15.34 -22.10
N LYS A 99 -1.60 -14.82 -20.95
CA LYS A 99 -0.88 -15.60 -19.96
C LYS A 99 -1.80 -16.72 -19.53
N HIS A 100 -1.32 -17.96 -19.66
CA HIS A 100 -2.00 -19.16 -19.18
C HIS A 100 -2.57 -18.89 -17.79
N VAL A 101 -3.89 -18.86 -17.68
CA VAL A 101 -4.58 -18.57 -16.44
C VAL A 101 -4.52 -19.84 -15.62
N SER A 102 -3.80 -19.82 -14.49
CA SER A 102 -3.81 -20.93 -13.55
C SER A 102 -5.27 -21.20 -13.12
N GLU A 103 -5.72 -22.41 -13.41
CA GLU A 103 -7.04 -22.90 -13.05
C GLU A 103 -6.97 -23.34 -11.58
N TYR A 104 -7.29 -22.51 -10.64
CA TYR A 104 -7.32 -22.83 -9.20
C TYR A 104 -8.41 -23.88 -8.89
N LYS A 105 -8.25 -25.10 -9.44
CA LYS A 105 -9.21 -26.23 -9.36
C LYS A 105 -9.57 -26.63 -7.93
N PHE A 106 -8.70 -26.34 -6.96
CA PHE A 106 -8.97 -26.63 -5.54
C PHE A 106 -10.17 -25.85 -4.99
N LEU A 107 -10.50 -24.70 -5.59
CA LEU A 107 -11.65 -23.87 -5.19
C LEU A 107 -12.98 -24.42 -5.72
N ASP A 108 -12.98 -25.23 -6.77
CA ASP A 108 -14.19 -25.83 -7.36
C ASP A 108 -14.91 -26.74 -6.36
N ARG A 109 -14.19 -27.23 -5.34
CA ARG A 109 -14.74 -28.03 -4.25
C ARG A 109 -15.79 -27.30 -3.40
N TYR A 110 -15.77 -25.97 -3.42
CA TYR A 110 -16.66 -25.12 -2.60
C TYR A 110 -17.89 -24.63 -3.37
N GLY A 111 -18.16 -25.19 -4.57
CA GLY A 111 -19.32 -24.83 -5.40
C GLY A 111 -19.31 -23.36 -5.84
N GLU A 112 -20.47 -22.71 -5.83
CA GLU A 112 -20.63 -21.31 -6.27
C GLU A 112 -19.71 -20.33 -5.52
N ILE A 113 -19.54 -20.51 -4.21
CA ILE A 113 -18.63 -19.67 -3.40
C ILE A 113 -17.20 -19.81 -3.91
N GLY A 114 -16.76 -21.03 -4.23
CA GLY A 114 -15.44 -21.29 -4.79
C GLY A 114 -15.22 -20.64 -6.14
N GLU A 115 -16.23 -20.59 -6.99
CA GLU A 115 -16.15 -19.91 -8.29
C GLU A 115 -15.95 -18.40 -8.12
N TYR A 116 -16.71 -17.74 -7.23
CA TYR A 116 -16.52 -16.32 -6.93
C TYR A 116 -15.15 -16.04 -6.28
N MET A 117 -14.68 -16.89 -5.37
CA MET A 117 -13.33 -16.78 -4.79
C MET A 117 -12.23 -16.90 -5.87
N ARG A 118 -12.42 -17.81 -6.83
CA ARG A 118 -11.49 -17.98 -7.96
C ARG A 118 -11.46 -16.76 -8.86
N LEU A 119 -12.62 -16.16 -9.16
CA LEU A 119 -12.72 -14.93 -9.95
C LEU A 119 -12.01 -13.78 -9.24
N GLU A 120 -12.26 -13.61 -7.95
CA GLU A 120 -11.62 -12.58 -7.13
C GLU A 120 -10.09 -12.74 -7.10
N LEU A 121 -9.60 -13.96 -6.87
CA LEU A 121 -8.17 -14.24 -6.86
C LEU A 121 -7.51 -13.96 -8.23
N LYS A 122 -8.19 -14.32 -9.32
CA LYS A 122 -7.73 -13.99 -10.67
C LYS A 122 -7.70 -12.48 -10.90
N MET A 123 -8.69 -11.74 -10.43
CA MET A 123 -8.76 -10.29 -10.51
C MET A 123 -7.58 -9.65 -9.76
N LEU A 124 -7.35 -10.04 -8.50
CA LEU A 124 -6.25 -9.55 -7.68
C LEU A 124 -4.88 -9.79 -8.35
N LEU A 125 -4.69 -10.97 -8.92
CA LEU A 125 -3.41 -11.35 -9.54
C LEU A 125 -3.22 -10.81 -10.96
N ARG A 126 -4.28 -10.39 -11.64
CA ARG A 126 -4.21 -9.81 -13.00
C ARG A 126 -4.14 -8.29 -12.96
N ASN A 127 -4.88 -7.63 -12.08
CA ASN A 127 -4.95 -6.19 -12.01
C ASN A 127 -3.61 -5.59 -11.51
N LYS A 128 -3.05 -4.66 -12.29
CA LYS A 128 -1.78 -3.99 -11.98
C LYS A 128 -1.88 -3.17 -10.68
N VAL A 129 -3.02 -2.53 -10.46
CA VAL A 129 -3.28 -1.73 -9.25
C VAL A 129 -3.30 -2.62 -8.02
N CYS A 130 -4.04 -3.74 -8.06
CA CYS A 130 -4.11 -4.70 -6.96
C CYS A 130 -2.73 -5.31 -6.65
N LYS A 131 -1.94 -5.63 -7.67
CA LYS A 131 -0.56 -6.13 -7.47
C LYS A 131 0.33 -5.11 -6.79
N THR A 132 0.22 -3.83 -7.16
CA THR A 132 0.99 -2.77 -6.53
C THR A 132 0.57 -2.58 -5.08
N ALA A 133 -0.74 -2.56 -4.80
CA ALA A 133 -1.27 -2.52 -3.45
C ALA A 133 -0.79 -3.70 -2.60
N LEU A 134 -0.84 -4.93 -3.15
CA LEU A 134 -0.35 -6.13 -2.46
C LEU A 134 1.14 -6.01 -2.09
N ARG A 135 1.99 -5.57 -3.03
CA ARG A 135 3.43 -5.36 -2.75
C ARG A 135 3.64 -4.32 -1.66
N THR A 136 2.89 -3.22 -1.70
CA THR A 136 2.97 -2.16 -0.68
C THR A 136 2.63 -2.70 0.70
N VAL A 137 1.54 -3.48 0.82
CA VAL A 137 1.17 -4.12 2.08
C VAL A 137 2.28 -5.04 2.59
N PHE A 138 2.81 -5.92 1.73
CA PHE A 138 3.91 -6.81 2.11
C PHE A 138 5.12 -6.04 2.63
N LEU A 139 5.53 -4.98 1.92
CA LEU A 139 6.66 -4.14 2.32
C LEU A 139 6.42 -3.47 3.67
N VAL A 140 5.24 -2.90 3.88
CA VAL A 140 4.90 -2.22 5.13
C VAL A 140 4.87 -3.20 6.30
N VAL A 141 4.21 -4.37 6.14
CA VAL A 141 4.15 -5.39 7.20
C VAL A 141 5.54 -5.92 7.54
N ILE A 142 6.38 -6.19 6.53
CA ILE A 142 7.76 -6.63 6.73
C ILE A 142 8.55 -5.55 7.45
N ALA A 143 8.47 -4.28 7.02
CA ALA A 143 9.18 -3.18 7.63
C ALA A 143 8.82 -3.01 9.12
N PHE A 144 7.53 -2.98 9.45
CA PHE A 144 7.09 -2.90 10.85
C PHE A 144 7.49 -4.12 11.67
N THR A 145 7.43 -5.31 11.09
CA THR A 145 7.88 -6.54 11.77
C THR A 145 9.38 -6.51 12.02
N CYS A 146 10.19 -6.07 11.05
CA CYS A 146 11.63 -5.94 11.22
C CYS A 146 11.98 -4.89 12.29
N ILE A 147 11.35 -3.71 12.24
CA ILE A 147 11.55 -2.67 13.24
C ILE A 147 11.22 -3.22 14.65
N LEU A 148 10.09 -3.88 14.80
CA LEU A 148 9.68 -4.44 16.08
C LEU A 148 10.61 -5.56 16.57
N SER A 149 11.12 -6.39 15.65
CA SER A 149 11.98 -7.54 16.01
C SER A 149 13.41 -7.13 16.39
N PHE A 150 13.96 -6.13 15.70
CA PHE A 150 15.39 -5.80 15.79
C PHE A 150 15.68 -4.49 16.53
N THR A 151 14.68 -3.66 16.84
CA THR A 151 14.88 -2.41 17.57
C THR A 151 14.11 -2.41 18.90
N GLU A 152 14.57 -1.60 19.84
CA GLU A 152 13.88 -1.36 21.12
C GLU A 152 13.01 -0.10 21.07
N ALA A 153 13.00 0.60 19.96
CA ALA A 153 12.31 1.89 19.80
C ALA A 153 10.79 1.83 20.11
N TYR A 154 10.19 0.65 19.94
CA TYR A 154 8.74 0.44 20.12
C TYR A 154 8.40 -0.59 21.19
N ASP A 155 9.23 -0.74 22.20
CA ASP A 155 9.03 -1.75 23.26
C ASP A 155 7.89 -1.43 24.24
N GLY A 156 7.31 -0.24 24.18
CA GLY A 156 6.12 0.13 24.93
C GLY A 156 4.91 -0.75 24.57
N GLN A 157 4.18 -1.25 25.60
CA GLN A 157 3.05 -2.17 25.44
C GLN A 157 1.97 -1.62 24.46
N GLY A 158 1.66 -0.33 24.55
CA GLY A 158 0.69 0.31 23.65
C GLY A 158 1.16 0.33 22.18
N MET A 159 2.45 0.58 21.97
CA MET A 159 3.04 0.64 20.63
C MET A 159 3.12 -0.74 19.97
N LYS A 160 3.47 -1.77 20.74
CA LYS A 160 3.43 -3.18 20.27
C LYS A 160 2.02 -3.57 19.84
N SER A 161 1.01 -3.25 20.64
CA SER A 161 -0.38 -3.52 20.30
C SER A 161 -0.85 -2.75 19.06
N PHE A 162 -0.46 -1.49 18.94
CA PHE A 162 -0.76 -0.66 17.76
C PHE A 162 -0.17 -1.27 16.49
N ILE A 163 1.12 -1.64 16.49
CA ILE A 163 1.78 -2.24 15.34
C ILE A 163 1.12 -3.58 14.95
N MET A 164 0.77 -4.41 15.95
CA MET A 164 0.05 -5.67 15.68
C MET A 164 -1.28 -5.41 14.96
N VAL A 165 -2.11 -4.54 15.51
CA VAL A 165 -3.41 -4.21 14.89
C VAL A 165 -3.22 -3.60 13.51
N TYR A 166 -2.29 -2.66 13.38
CA TYR A 166 -2.02 -1.99 12.11
C TYR A 166 -1.61 -2.97 11.01
N ASN A 167 -0.74 -3.94 11.30
CA ASN A 167 -0.30 -4.94 10.34
C ASN A 167 -1.45 -5.81 9.82
N PHE A 168 -2.46 -6.10 10.62
CA PHE A 168 -3.64 -6.83 10.18
C PHE A 168 -4.64 -5.93 9.45
N VAL A 169 -4.83 -4.70 9.95
CA VAL A 169 -5.82 -3.76 9.42
C VAL A 169 -5.42 -3.19 8.07
N ILE A 170 -4.12 -2.95 7.82
CA ILE A 170 -3.64 -2.35 6.56
C ILE A 170 -4.03 -3.18 5.33
N PHE A 171 -4.03 -4.52 5.47
CA PHE A 171 -4.49 -5.40 4.41
C PHE A 171 -5.97 -5.17 4.09
N GLY A 172 -6.78 -5.09 5.13
CA GLY A 172 -8.21 -4.78 4.99
C GLY A 172 -8.48 -3.39 4.40
N ILE A 173 -7.78 -2.37 4.87
CA ILE A 173 -7.96 -1.00 4.36
C ILE A 173 -7.70 -0.93 2.86
N LEU A 174 -6.59 -1.50 2.38
CA LEU A 174 -6.21 -1.38 0.98
C LEU A 174 -7.08 -2.24 0.03
N PHE A 175 -7.61 -3.35 0.50
CA PHE A 175 -8.39 -4.26 -0.36
C PHE A 175 -9.88 -4.18 -0.11
N LEU A 176 -10.33 -4.23 1.14
CA LEU A 176 -11.77 -4.25 1.44
C LEU A 176 -12.43 -2.89 1.20
N SER A 177 -11.77 -1.77 1.53
CA SER A 177 -12.37 -0.43 1.32
C SER A 177 -12.59 -0.09 -0.16
N SER A 178 -11.79 -0.67 -1.05
CA SER A 178 -11.85 -0.43 -2.50
C SER A 178 -12.39 -1.63 -3.28
N LEU A 179 -12.97 -2.61 -2.59
CA LEU A 179 -13.39 -3.89 -3.14
C LEU A 179 -14.27 -3.75 -4.37
N MET A 180 -15.26 -2.88 -4.31
CA MET A 180 -16.22 -2.67 -5.38
C MET A 180 -15.66 -1.80 -6.51
N SER A 181 -14.69 -0.93 -6.22
CA SER A 181 -14.05 -0.06 -7.22
C SER A 181 -13.22 -0.83 -8.25
N TYR A 182 -12.73 -2.01 -7.88
CA TYR A 182 -11.92 -2.83 -8.80
C TYR A 182 -12.75 -3.61 -9.82
N GLU A 183 -14.04 -3.76 -9.58
CA GLU A 183 -14.94 -4.56 -10.43
C GLU A 183 -15.65 -3.73 -11.49
N GLY A 184 -15.81 -2.42 -11.28
CA GLY A 184 -16.43 -1.51 -12.26
C GLY A 184 -17.69 -2.09 -12.90
N ASN A 185 -17.73 -2.11 -14.23
CA ASN A 185 -18.85 -2.60 -15.02
C ASN A 185 -19.20 -4.09 -14.85
N TYR A 186 -18.34 -4.87 -14.17
CA TYR A 186 -18.61 -6.30 -13.94
C TYR A 186 -19.77 -6.52 -12.97
N ILE A 187 -19.93 -5.64 -11.99
CA ILE A 187 -21.07 -5.70 -11.04
C ILE A 187 -22.40 -5.50 -11.76
N ASP A 188 -22.47 -4.57 -12.70
CA ASP A 188 -23.67 -4.32 -13.49
C ASP A 188 -24.05 -5.56 -14.32
N GLY A 189 -23.03 -6.25 -14.86
CA GLY A 189 -23.21 -7.51 -15.56
C GLY A 189 -23.75 -8.64 -14.66
N LEU A 190 -23.28 -8.72 -13.40
CA LEU A 190 -23.79 -9.70 -12.43
C LEU A 190 -25.21 -9.39 -11.99
N MET A 191 -25.54 -8.10 -11.76
CA MET A 191 -26.88 -7.67 -11.41
C MET A 191 -27.88 -7.97 -12.53
N SER A 192 -27.48 -7.75 -13.78
CA SER A 192 -28.34 -8.03 -14.95
C SER A 192 -28.65 -9.52 -15.13
N ARG A 193 -27.74 -10.41 -14.71
CA ARG A 193 -27.90 -11.87 -14.76
C ARG A 193 -28.66 -12.46 -13.59
N LYS A 194 -29.13 -11.63 -12.64
CA LYS A 194 -29.81 -12.08 -11.41
C LYS A 194 -29.00 -13.06 -10.56
N GLU A 195 -27.68 -12.99 -10.65
CA GLU A 195 -26.80 -13.79 -9.81
C GLU A 195 -26.88 -13.36 -8.34
N SER A 196 -26.58 -14.28 -7.43
CA SER A 196 -26.67 -14.01 -5.99
C SER A 196 -25.54 -13.09 -5.52
N ILE A 197 -25.83 -11.79 -5.37
CA ILE A 197 -24.90 -10.80 -4.82
C ILE A 197 -24.45 -11.21 -3.42
N TYR A 198 -25.34 -11.80 -2.63
CA TYR A 198 -25.00 -12.28 -1.30
C TYR A 198 -23.89 -13.35 -1.33
N THR A 199 -23.98 -14.31 -2.26
CA THR A 199 -22.95 -15.35 -2.41
C THR A 199 -21.61 -14.74 -2.83
N LEU A 200 -21.62 -13.77 -3.74
CA LEU A 200 -20.42 -13.00 -4.14
C LEU A 200 -19.78 -12.29 -2.94
N LEU A 201 -20.56 -11.52 -2.19
CA LEU A 201 -20.09 -10.78 -1.05
C LEU A 201 -19.55 -11.71 0.05
N ARG A 202 -20.22 -12.82 0.29
CA ARG A 202 -19.77 -13.86 1.22
C ARG A 202 -18.46 -14.48 0.79
N ALA A 203 -18.29 -14.81 -0.49
CA ALA A 203 -17.06 -15.35 -1.03
C ALA A 203 -15.88 -14.39 -0.85
N LYS A 204 -16.09 -13.10 -1.13
CA LYS A 204 -15.09 -12.05 -0.91
C LYS A 204 -14.71 -11.94 0.56
N TYR A 205 -15.67 -11.83 1.45
CA TYR A 205 -15.40 -11.73 2.88
C TYR A 205 -14.57 -12.92 3.40
N ILE A 206 -14.93 -14.13 3.01
CA ILE A 206 -14.17 -15.35 3.39
C ILE A 206 -12.74 -15.29 2.83
N LEU A 207 -12.56 -14.93 1.56
CA LEU A 207 -11.24 -14.86 0.93
C LEU A 207 -10.31 -13.88 1.68
N TYR A 208 -10.80 -12.67 1.98
CA TYR A 208 -10.00 -11.67 2.67
C TYR A 208 -9.79 -12.00 4.15
N SER A 209 -10.74 -12.68 4.80
CA SER A 209 -10.55 -13.19 6.16
C SER A 209 -9.46 -14.27 6.23
N ILE A 210 -9.39 -15.15 5.22
CA ILE A 210 -8.30 -16.13 5.12
C ILE A 210 -6.96 -15.43 4.82
N ALA A 211 -6.97 -14.38 4.02
CA ALA A 211 -5.76 -13.64 3.67
C ALA A 211 -5.08 -12.97 4.87
N ILE A 212 -5.76 -12.82 6.01
CA ILE A 212 -5.18 -12.31 7.27
C ILE A 212 -4.07 -13.24 7.82
N LEU A 213 -4.05 -14.49 7.38
CA LEU A 213 -2.97 -15.41 7.71
C LEU A 213 -1.62 -14.94 7.15
N ILE A 214 -1.62 -14.17 6.06
CA ILE A 214 -0.39 -13.65 5.43
C ILE A 214 0.38 -12.74 6.40
N PRO A 215 -0.20 -11.63 6.91
CA PRO A 215 0.49 -10.82 7.92
C PRO A 215 0.81 -11.60 9.20
N LEU A 216 -0.02 -12.56 9.60
CA LEU A 216 0.28 -13.42 10.76
C LEU A 216 1.58 -14.20 10.56
N PHE A 217 1.77 -14.82 9.39
CA PHE A 217 3.02 -15.51 9.05
C PHE A 217 4.23 -14.56 8.96
N LEU A 218 4.03 -13.38 8.41
CA LEU A 218 5.10 -12.37 8.33
C LEU A 218 5.55 -11.87 9.71
N MET A 219 4.69 -11.94 10.73
CA MET A 219 5.02 -11.53 12.10
C MET A 219 5.73 -12.62 12.94
N ILE A 220 5.97 -13.82 12.37
CA ILE A 220 6.68 -14.91 13.08
C ILE A 220 8.04 -14.45 13.64
N PRO A 221 8.91 -13.69 12.93
CA PRO A 221 10.16 -13.24 13.51
C PRO A 221 9.99 -12.47 14.82
N ALA A 222 8.99 -11.60 14.93
CA ALA A 222 8.70 -10.85 16.14
C ALA A 222 8.15 -11.74 17.29
N MET A 223 7.49 -12.84 16.95
CA MET A 223 7.06 -13.84 17.94
C MET A 223 8.26 -14.66 18.44
N VAL A 224 9.17 -15.05 17.55
CA VAL A 224 10.38 -15.84 17.90
C VAL A 224 11.35 -15.03 18.77
N THR A 225 11.48 -13.73 18.52
CA THR A 225 12.29 -12.82 19.36
C THR A 225 11.67 -12.56 20.75
N GLY A 226 10.47 -13.09 21.02
CA GLY A 226 9.77 -12.91 22.30
C GLY A 226 9.17 -11.50 22.49
N LYS A 227 9.26 -10.64 21.49
CA LYS A 227 8.68 -9.29 21.54
C LYS A 227 7.15 -9.29 21.50
N LEU A 228 6.56 -10.29 20.84
CA LEU A 228 5.11 -10.48 20.73
C LEU A 228 4.68 -11.84 21.27
N ALA A 229 3.63 -11.86 22.08
CA ALA A 229 2.99 -13.11 22.50
C ALA A 229 2.14 -13.68 21.36
N VAL A 230 2.35 -14.95 21.02
CA VAL A 230 1.62 -15.65 19.95
C VAL A 230 0.10 -15.57 20.16
N LEU A 231 -0.36 -15.78 21.39
CA LEU A 231 -1.78 -15.72 21.73
C LEU A 231 -2.38 -14.32 21.46
N SER A 232 -1.63 -13.26 21.77
CA SER A 232 -2.07 -11.89 21.48
C SER A 232 -2.19 -11.63 19.98
N CYS A 233 -1.25 -12.12 19.17
CA CYS A 233 -1.31 -12.00 17.72
C CYS A 233 -2.54 -12.70 17.13
N ILE A 234 -2.84 -13.93 17.58
CA ILE A 234 -4.02 -14.69 17.17
C ILE A 234 -5.30 -13.95 17.59
N SER A 235 -5.37 -13.47 18.82
CA SER A 235 -6.53 -12.74 19.34
C SER A 235 -6.81 -11.48 18.50
N TRP A 236 -5.77 -10.69 18.18
CA TRP A 236 -5.91 -9.52 17.34
C TRP A 236 -6.27 -9.88 15.89
N ALA A 237 -5.73 -10.95 15.33
CA ALA A 237 -6.08 -11.42 13.99
C ALA A 237 -7.58 -11.79 13.91
N VAL A 238 -8.10 -12.52 14.90
CA VAL A 238 -9.52 -12.89 14.97
C VAL A 238 -10.40 -11.66 15.15
N PHE A 239 -10.02 -10.74 16.03
CA PHE A 239 -10.75 -9.48 16.23
C PHE A 239 -10.81 -8.65 14.95
N VAL A 240 -9.69 -8.48 14.26
CA VAL A 240 -9.64 -7.71 13.00
C VAL A 240 -10.46 -8.40 11.91
N ALA A 241 -10.34 -9.72 11.75
CA ALA A 241 -11.14 -10.46 10.77
C ALA A 241 -12.65 -10.35 11.03
N GLY A 242 -13.07 -10.44 12.29
CA GLY A 242 -14.50 -10.38 12.65
C GLY A 242 -15.05 -8.95 12.65
N CYS A 243 -14.46 -8.06 13.41
CA CYS A 243 -15.01 -6.73 13.66
C CYS A 243 -14.58 -5.71 12.61
N VAL A 244 -13.25 -5.55 12.42
CA VAL A 244 -12.72 -4.47 11.56
C VAL A 244 -13.02 -4.74 10.09
N TYR A 245 -12.82 -5.97 9.62
CA TYR A 245 -13.11 -6.32 8.24
C TYR A 245 -14.60 -6.24 7.92
N PHE A 246 -15.45 -6.58 8.86
CA PHE A 246 -16.89 -6.39 8.71
C PHE A 246 -17.24 -4.91 8.50
N CYS A 247 -16.70 -4.01 9.34
CA CYS A 247 -16.92 -2.57 9.20
C CYS A 247 -16.39 -2.04 7.86
N LEU A 248 -15.17 -2.43 7.47
CA LEU A 248 -14.58 -2.03 6.19
C LEU A 248 -15.38 -2.54 4.99
N PHE A 249 -15.92 -3.73 5.10
CA PHE A 249 -16.76 -4.32 4.07
C PHE A 249 -18.08 -3.56 3.91
N GLN A 250 -18.72 -3.18 5.01
CA GLN A 250 -19.89 -2.30 4.97
C GLN A 250 -19.56 -0.96 4.30
N LEU A 251 -18.43 -0.37 4.66
CA LEU A 251 -17.96 0.89 4.06
C LEU A 251 -17.77 0.75 2.54
N ALA A 252 -17.24 -0.37 2.06
CA ALA A 252 -17.05 -0.63 0.64
C ALA A 252 -18.37 -0.71 -0.13
N VAL A 253 -19.41 -1.30 0.46
CA VAL A 253 -20.75 -1.37 -0.12
C VAL A 253 -21.37 0.03 -0.22
N TYR A 254 -21.20 0.88 0.79
CA TYR A 254 -21.69 2.26 0.75
C TYR A 254 -20.93 3.12 -0.27
N ASN A 255 -19.61 2.94 -0.40
CA ASN A 255 -18.81 3.71 -1.35
C ASN A 255 -19.13 3.40 -2.82
N LEU A 256 -19.74 2.27 -3.12
CA LEU A 256 -20.20 1.95 -4.48
C LEU A 256 -21.19 3.00 -5.01
N SER A 257 -22.08 3.49 -4.14
CA SER A 257 -23.07 4.50 -4.51
C SER A 257 -22.47 5.83 -4.95
N LEU A 258 -21.31 6.20 -4.43
CA LEU A 258 -20.62 7.45 -4.77
C LEU A 258 -19.91 7.39 -6.12
N ILE A 259 -19.42 6.22 -6.52
CA ILE A 259 -18.73 6.02 -7.79
C ILE A 259 -19.73 6.08 -8.96
N HIS A 260 -20.90 5.46 -8.82
CA HIS A 260 -21.95 5.53 -9.81
C HIS A 260 -22.56 6.92 -10.00
N ILE A 261 -22.49 7.80 -9.00
CA ILE A 261 -22.99 9.18 -9.09
C ILE A 261 -22.00 10.09 -9.85
N SER A 262 -20.70 9.77 -9.84
CA SER A 262 -19.66 10.59 -10.49
C SER A 262 -19.33 10.18 -11.94
N GLU A 263 -19.69 8.97 -12.37
CA GLU A 263 -19.40 8.49 -13.74
C GLU A 263 -20.35 8.97 -14.85
N PRO A 264 -21.66 9.24 -14.62
CA PRO A 264 -22.52 9.69 -15.72
C PRO A 264 -22.09 11.00 -16.38
N THR A 265 -21.35 11.84 -15.66
CA THR A 265 -20.80 13.10 -16.20
C THR A 265 -19.62 12.88 -17.16
N ARG A 266 -18.87 11.80 -17.05
CA ARG A 266 -17.74 11.50 -17.94
C ARG A 266 -18.14 10.85 -19.27
N GLN A 267 -19.25 10.11 -19.29
CA GLN A 267 -19.78 9.49 -20.51
C GLN A 267 -20.58 10.47 -21.39
N ALA A 268 -21.02 11.60 -20.84
CA ALA A 268 -21.72 12.65 -21.57
C ALA A 268 -20.78 13.65 -22.28
N GLU A 269 -19.46 13.57 -22.03
CA GLU A 269 -18.45 14.47 -22.61
C GLU A 269 -17.61 13.81 -23.74
N ILE A 270 -17.96 12.60 -24.18
CA ILE A 270 -17.40 11.92 -25.35
C ILE A 270 -18.49 11.81 -26.43
#